data_ca01628267a117bff4e4b3b1a92297a3
#
_entry.id   ca01628267a117bff4e4b3b1a92297a3
#
_cell.length_a   1.000
_cell.length_b   1.000
_cell.length_c   1.000
_cell.angle_alpha   90.00
_cell.angle_beta   90.00
_cell.angle_gamma   90.00
#
_symmetry.space_group_name_H-M   'P 1'
#
loop_
_entity.id
_entity.type
_entity.pdbx_description
1 polymer ?
#
loop_
_entity_poly.entity_id
_entity_poly.type
_entity_poly.pdbx_seq_one_letter_code
_entity_poly.pdbx_strand_id
1 'polypeptide(L)'
;METSILSGLEASKALYSSLESRISHLKDRGIVPGLAAVLVGNNPASEIYVKNKTKKFESLGLKTDVFRLEESVSEDKLLSLISKLNTDSEFHGILVQLPLPKHIDSEKVLNAIIPTKDVDGFHPENAGLLSIGKPRFV
;
A
#
# COMPACT_ATOMS: atom_id res chain seq x y z
N MET A 1 -1.82 -22.39 34.50
CA MET A 1 -1.27 -21.74 33.28
C MET A 1 -1.93 -20.39 33.14
N GLU A 2 -1.18 -19.32 33.17
CA GLU A 2 -1.72 -17.99 32.86
C GLU A 2 -1.91 -17.86 31.34
N THR A 3 -3.09 -17.47 30.92
CA THR A 3 -3.39 -17.20 29.51
C THR A 3 -2.83 -15.82 29.15
N SER A 4 -1.89 -15.75 28.23
CA SER A 4 -1.38 -14.48 27.69
C SER A 4 -2.24 -14.04 26.51
N ILE A 5 -2.73 -12.80 26.55
CA ILE A 5 -3.45 -12.19 25.43
C ILE A 5 -2.44 -11.45 24.55
N LEU A 6 -2.28 -11.89 23.30
CA LEU A 6 -1.51 -11.16 22.29
C LEU A 6 -2.34 -9.97 21.78
N SER A 7 -2.07 -8.79 22.33
CA SER A 7 -2.78 -7.56 21.96
C SER A 7 -2.19 -6.93 20.69
N GLY A 8 -2.95 -6.94 19.59
CA GLY A 8 -2.57 -6.22 18.36
C GLY A 8 -2.40 -4.72 18.57
N LEU A 9 -3.12 -4.15 19.55
CA LEU A 9 -2.98 -2.73 19.89
C LEU A 9 -1.61 -2.40 20.51
N GLU A 10 -1.10 -3.27 21.39
CA GLU A 10 0.22 -3.07 22.01
C GLU A 10 1.34 -3.26 20.99
N ALA A 11 1.25 -4.32 20.17
CA ALA A 11 2.19 -4.55 19.09
C ALA A 11 2.23 -3.37 18.10
N SER A 12 1.07 -2.83 17.71
CA SER A 12 1.00 -1.69 16.81
C SER A 12 1.59 -0.42 17.41
N LYS A 13 1.38 -0.14 18.72
CA LYS A 13 1.99 1.03 19.38
C LYS A 13 3.51 0.99 19.35
N ALA A 14 4.12 -0.15 19.61
CA ALA A 14 5.57 -0.32 19.54
C ALA A 14 6.12 -0.06 18.13
N LEU A 15 5.44 -0.60 17.10
CA LEU A 15 5.79 -0.36 15.70
C LEU A 15 5.65 1.12 15.31
N TYR A 16 4.58 1.79 15.71
CA TYR A 16 4.38 3.21 15.41
C TYR A 16 5.45 4.10 16.03
N SER A 17 5.84 3.86 17.27
CA SER A 17 6.92 4.62 17.92
C SER A 17 8.24 4.51 17.14
N SER A 18 8.58 3.31 16.66
CA SER A 18 9.75 3.09 15.79
C SER A 18 9.62 3.81 14.45
N LEU A 19 8.42 3.77 13.84
CA LEU A 19 8.15 4.42 12.55
C LEU A 19 8.22 5.94 12.64
N GLU A 20 7.72 6.56 13.70
CA GLU A 20 7.76 8.01 13.90
C GLU A 20 9.19 8.55 13.88
N SER A 21 10.12 7.88 14.55
CA SER A 21 11.54 8.24 14.53
C SER A 21 12.13 8.14 13.11
N ARG A 22 11.83 7.08 12.37
CA ARG A 22 12.30 6.87 10.99
C ARG A 22 11.71 7.91 10.04
N ILE A 23 10.43 8.24 10.20
CA ILE A 23 9.74 9.26 9.40
C ILE A 23 10.35 10.64 9.65
N SER A 24 10.61 11.00 10.92
CA SER A 24 11.28 12.26 11.26
C SER A 24 12.63 12.37 10.56
N HIS A 25 13.45 11.33 10.63
CA HIS A 25 14.76 11.32 9.98
C HIS A 25 14.67 11.48 8.45
N LEU A 26 13.65 10.90 7.79
CA LEU A 26 13.44 11.11 6.36
C LEU A 26 13.01 12.55 6.06
N LYS A 27 12.13 13.12 6.87
CA LYS A 27 11.68 14.53 6.73
C LYS A 27 12.82 15.51 6.91
N ASP A 28 13.72 15.28 7.84
CA ASP A 28 14.92 16.09 8.06
C ASP A 28 15.85 16.10 6.83
N ARG A 29 15.77 15.07 6.01
CA ARG A 29 16.45 14.95 4.71
C ARG A 29 15.63 15.47 3.53
N GLY A 30 14.51 16.11 3.79
CA GLY A 30 13.59 16.62 2.75
C GLY A 30 12.78 15.54 2.04
N ILE A 31 12.70 14.31 2.57
CA ILE A 31 11.96 13.20 1.98
C ILE A 31 10.66 13.01 2.74
N VAL A 32 9.53 13.21 2.07
CA VAL A 32 8.20 12.90 2.60
C VAL A 32 7.69 11.61 1.92
N PRO A 33 7.61 10.49 2.64
CA PRO A 33 7.07 9.27 2.06
C PRO A 33 5.65 9.46 1.51
N GLY A 34 5.42 8.97 0.28
CA GLY A 34 4.15 9.09 -0.42
C GLY A 34 3.54 7.72 -0.76
N LEU A 35 2.23 7.58 -0.56
CA LEU A 35 1.44 6.40 -0.90
C LEU A 35 0.38 6.77 -1.95
N ALA A 36 0.38 6.07 -3.07
CA ALA A 36 -0.71 6.08 -4.04
C ALA A 36 -1.65 4.90 -3.75
N ALA A 37 -2.89 5.20 -3.37
CA ALA A 37 -3.93 4.19 -3.18
C ALA A 37 -4.87 4.19 -4.38
N VAL A 38 -5.00 3.08 -5.08
CA VAL A 38 -5.89 2.93 -6.25
C VAL A 38 -7.12 2.13 -5.84
N LEU A 39 -8.29 2.69 -6.09
CA LEU A 39 -9.59 2.10 -5.80
C LEU A 39 -10.43 2.05 -7.08
N VAL A 40 -10.93 0.88 -7.43
CA VAL A 40 -11.79 0.67 -8.61
C VAL A 40 -13.19 0.27 -8.15
N GLY A 41 -14.18 1.01 -8.62
CA GLY A 41 -15.59 0.82 -8.23
C GLY A 41 -15.91 1.38 -6.83
N ASN A 42 -17.07 0.98 -6.30
CA ASN A 42 -17.68 1.56 -5.09
C ASN A 42 -17.94 0.51 -4.00
N ASN A 43 -17.06 -0.48 -3.86
CA ASN A 43 -17.21 -1.49 -2.82
C ASN A 43 -17.07 -0.86 -1.41
N PRO A 44 -18.11 -0.92 -0.54
CA PRO A 44 -18.09 -0.24 0.75
C PRO A 44 -16.97 -0.70 1.69
N ALA A 45 -16.63 -1.99 1.66
CA ALA A 45 -15.54 -2.52 2.46
C ALA A 45 -14.19 -1.97 2.00
N SER A 46 -13.95 -1.93 0.68
CA SER A 46 -12.75 -1.34 0.08
C SER A 46 -12.60 0.13 0.42
N GLU A 47 -13.70 0.90 0.39
CA GLU A 47 -13.73 2.31 0.79
C GLU A 47 -13.27 2.50 2.24
N ILE A 48 -13.77 1.68 3.17
CA ILE A 48 -13.40 1.76 4.59
C ILE A 48 -11.92 1.45 4.77
N TYR A 49 -11.41 0.41 4.09
CA TYR A 49 -9.99 0.03 4.19
C TYR A 49 -9.07 1.12 3.65
N VAL A 50 -9.35 1.65 2.47
CA VAL A 50 -8.57 2.75 1.89
C VAL A 50 -8.61 3.97 2.79
N LYS A 51 -9.80 4.37 3.27
CA LYS A 51 -9.96 5.50 4.18
C LYS A 51 -9.17 5.35 5.48
N ASN A 52 -9.14 4.15 6.06
CA ASN A 52 -8.40 3.91 7.31
C ASN A 52 -6.88 3.94 7.07
N LYS A 53 -6.41 3.35 5.97
CA LYS A 53 -4.99 3.39 5.59
C LYS A 53 -4.53 4.83 5.34
N THR A 54 -5.26 5.60 4.53
CA THR A 54 -4.89 6.99 4.20
C THR A 54 -4.93 7.91 5.41
N LYS A 55 -5.96 7.82 6.26
CA LYS A 55 -6.02 8.58 7.52
C LYS A 55 -4.81 8.33 8.40
N LYS A 56 -4.33 7.09 8.46
CA LYS A 56 -3.16 6.76 9.27
C LYS A 56 -1.90 7.38 8.68
N PHE A 57 -1.74 7.36 7.37
CA PHE A 57 -0.65 8.05 6.69
C PHE A 57 -0.68 9.56 6.95
N GLU A 58 -1.84 10.20 6.78
CA GLU A 58 -2.04 11.62 7.06
C GLU A 58 -1.71 11.98 8.51
N SER A 59 -2.11 11.14 9.48
CA SER A 59 -1.83 11.37 10.90
C SER A 59 -0.34 11.35 11.24
N LEU A 60 0.48 10.71 10.43
CA LEU A 60 1.95 10.69 10.52
C LEU A 60 2.59 11.82 9.70
N GLY A 61 1.78 12.68 9.07
CA GLY A 61 2.26 13.76 8.20
C GLY A 61 2.94 13.24 6.93
N LEU A 62 2.47 12.11 6.40
CA LEU A 62 2.91 11.50 5.16
C LEU A 62 1.97 11.89 4.01
N LYS A 63 2.48 11.87 2.78
CA LYS A 63 1.68 12.14 1.59
C LYS A 63 0.85 10.90 1.22
N THR A 64 -0.44 11.11 0.91
CA THR A 64 -1.29 10.05 0.35
C THR A 64 -2.27 10.63 -0.65
N ASP A 65 -2.41 9.98 -1.80
CA ASP A 65 -3.43 10.30 -2.79
C ASP A 65 -4.25 9.05 -3.13
N VAL A 66 -5.57 9.23 -3.24
CA VAL A 66 -6.51 8.16 -3.60
C VAL A 66 -6.97 8.35 -5.03
N PHE A 67 -6.54 7.47 -5.91
CA PHE A 67 -6.95 7.41 -7.32
C PHE A 67 -8.20 6.56 -7.45
N ARG A 68 -9.35 7.22 -7.62
CA ARG A 68 -10.65 6.57 -7.77
C ARG A 68 -10.96 6.37 -9.24
N LEU A 69 -11.25 5.14 -9.61
CA LEU A 69 -11.65 4.77 -10.96
C LEU A 69 -13.05 4.15 -10.93
N GLU A 70 -13.82 4.43 -11.96
CA GLU A 70 -15.14 3.84 -12.14
C GLU A 70 -15.05 2.31 -12.28
N GLU A 71 -16.09 1.60 -11.85
CA GLU A 71 -16.16 0.14 -11.97
C GLU A 71 -16.00 -0.35 -13.42
N SER A 72 -16.44 0.47 -14.39
CA SER A 72 -16.36 0.20 -15.84
C SER A 72 -15.00 0.52 -16.47
N VAL A 73 -13.99 0.95 -15.67
CA VAL A 73 -12.67 1.29 -16.20
C VAL A 73 -12.05 0.09 -16.93
N SER A 74 -11.44 0.33 -18.09
CA SER A 74 -10.72 -0.73 -18.80
C SER A 74 -9.42 -1.11 -18.08
N GLU A 75 -9.01 -2.37 -18.21
CA GLU A 75 -7.74 -2.86 -17.69
C GLU A 75 -6.56 -2.04 -18.19
N ASP A 76 -6.52 -1.69 -19.47
CA ASP A 76 -5.44 -0.89 -20.06
C ASP A 76 -5.32 0.51 -19.42
N LYS A 77 -6.45 1.12 -19.07
CA LYS A 77 -6.45 2.42 -18.38
C LYS A 77 -5.91 2.30 -16.96
N LEU A 78 -6.26 1.24 -16.24
CA LEU A 78 -5.70 0.95 -14.92
C LEU A 78 -4.21 0.67 -14.99
N LEU A 79 -3.76 -0.17 -15.94
CA LEU A 79 -2.34 -0.46 -16.15
C LEU A 79 -1.54 0.80 -16.53
N SER A 80 -2.13 1.69 -17.35
CA SER A 80 -1.52 2.96 -17.69
C SER A 80 -1.34 3.88 -16.47
N LEU A 81 -2.30 3.89 -15.55
CA LEU A 81 -2.19 4.60 -14.28
C LEU A 81 -1.04 4.03 -13.44
N ILE A 82 -0.98 2.70 -13.28
CA ILE A 82 0.09 2.03 -12.51
C ILE A 82 1.46 2.34 -13.11
N SER A 83 1.58 2.31 -14.44
CA SER A 83 2.84 2.66 -15.12
C SER A 83 3.31 4.09 -14.80
N LYS A 84 2.39 5.05 -14.75
CA LYS A 84 2.68 6.43 -14.33
C LYS A 84 3.13 6.49 -12.87
N LEU A 85 2.41 5.82 -11.96
CA LEU A 85 2.74 5.79 -10.54
C LEU A 85 4.09 5.10 -10.26
N ASN A 86 4.45 4.09 -11.05
CA ASN A 86 5.75 3.43 -10.95
C ASN A 86 6.91 4.40 -11.17
N THR A 87 6.76 5.37 -12.08
CA THR A 87 7.79 6.35 -12.44
C THR A 87 7.68 7.67 -11.66
N ASP A 88 6.57 7.90 -10.98
CA ASP A 88 6.35 9.12 -10.19
C ASP A 88 7.19 9.08 -8.91
N SER A 89 8.09 10.05 -8.76
CA SER A 89 8.99 10.17 -7.61
C SER A 89 8.29 10.65 -6.33
N GLU A 90 7.06 11.17 -6.42
CA GLU A 90 6.30 11.60 -5.26
C GLU A 90 5.67 10.43 -4.50
N PHE A 91 5.48 9.28 -5.16
CA PHE A 91 4.94 8.08 -4.55
C PHE A 91 6.02 7.01 -4.39
N HIS A 92 6.23 6.62 -3.14
CA HIS A 92 7.20 5.59 -2.75
C HIS A 92 6.54 4.22 -2.58
N GLY A 93 5.22 4.19 -2.48
CA GLY A 93 4.41 2.98 -2.40
C GLY A 93 3.14 3.09 -3.23
N ILE A 94 2.72 1.96 -3.81
CA ILE A 94 1.49 1.81 -4.57
C ILE A 94 0.67 0.70 -3.93
N LEU A 95 -0.59 1.01 -3.64
CA LEU A 95 -1.59 0.09 -3.13
C LEU A 95 -2.75 0.01 -4.13
N VAL A 96 -3.01 -1.15 -4.69
CA VAL A 96 -4.23 -1.41 -5.46
C VAL A 96 -5.20 -2.21 -4.60
N GLN A 97 -6.29 -1.58 -4.18
CA GLN A 97 -7.25 -2.21 -3.28
C GLN A 97 -8.04 -3.31 -4.00
N LEU A 98 -7.94 -4.52 -3.49
CA LEU A 98 -8.74 -5.67 -3.94
C LEU A 98 -10.09 -5.71 -3.20
N PRO A 99 -11.14 -6.33 -3.79
CA PRO A 99 -11.16 -6.97 -5.10
C PRO A 99 -11.30 -5.98 -6.26
N LEU A 100 -10.80 -6.35 -7.43
CA LEU A 100 -11.04 -5.64 -8.68
C LEU A 100 -12.31 -6.17 -9.39
N PRO A 101 -12.93 -5.39 -10.30
CA PRO A 101 -14.01 -5.85 -11.15
C PRO A 101 -13.61 -7.10 -11.96
N LYS A 102 -14.57 -8.00 -12.21
CA LYS A 102 -14.33 -9.31 -12.86
C LYS A 102 -13.68 -9.25 -14.25
N HIS A 103 -13.81 -8.13 -14.96
CA HIS A 103 -13.24 -7.94 -16.30
C HIS A 103 -11.77 -7.50 -16.26
N ILE A 104 -11.21 -7.28 -15.09
CA ILE A 104 -9.81 -6.89 -14.87
C ILE A 104 -9.07 -8.07 -14.26
N ASP A 105 -7.95 -8.45 -14.86
CA ASP A 105 -7.05 -9.48 -14.34
C ASP A 105 -6.23 -8.92 -13.17
N SER A 106 -6.61 -9.32 -11.95
CA SER A 106 -5.95 -8.85 -10.74
C SER A 106 -4.48 -9.26 -10.68
N GLU A 107 -4.13 -10.43 -11.17
CA GLU A 107 -2.73 -10.91 -11.19
C GLU A 107 -1.88 -10.04 -12.11
N LYS A 108 -2.37 -9.75 -13.30
CA LYS A 108 -1.71 -8.86 -14.26
C LYS A 108 -1.51 -7.45 -13.68
N VAL A 109 -2.51 -6.93 -12.97
CA VAL A 109 -2.46 -5.62 -12.32
C VAL A 109 -1.42 -5.60 -11.21
N LEU A 110 -1.40 -6.59 -10.32
CA LEU A 110 -0.45 -6.68 -9.22
C LEU A 110 1.00 -6.84 -9.74
N ASN A 111 1.19 -7.64 -10.80
CA ASN A 111 2.48 -7.82 -11.45
C ASN A 111 2.98 -6.56 -12.19
N ALA A 112 2.11 -5.62 -12.51
CA ALA A 112 2.49 -4.36 -13.14
C ALA A 112 3.06 -3.34 -12.15
N ILE A 113 2.85 -3.51 -10.85
CA ILE A 113 3.48 -2.68 -9.82
C ILE A 113 4.95 -3.08 -9.71
N ILE A 114 5.88 -2.11 -9.75
CA ILE A 114 7.29 -2.45 -9.54
C ILE A 114 7.51 -2.98 -8.11
N PRO A 115 8.30 -4.05 -7.92
CA PRO A 115 8.48 -4.69 -6.61
C PRO A 115 8.90 -3.75 -5.48
N THR A 116 9.63 -2.68 -5.81
CA THR A 116 10.11 -1.69 -4.83
C THR A 116 9.01 -0.73 -4.34
N LYS A 117 7.86 -0.68 -5.02
CA LYS A 117 6.69 0.13 -4.62
C LYS A 117 5.48 -0.72 -4.22
N ASP A 118 5.55 -2.04 -4.31
CA ASP A 118 4.51 -2.98 -3.90
C ASP A 118 4.44 -3.08 -2.37
N VAL A 119 3.64 -2.21 -1.75
CA VAL A 119 3.56 -2.13 -0.28
C VAL A 119 2.73 -3.23 0.37
N ASP A 120 1.91 -3.96 -0.39
CA ASP A 120 1.16 -5.13 0.10
C ASP A 120 1.97 -6.44 -0.02
N GLY A 121 3.09 -6.42 -0.74
CA GLY A 121 3.95 -7.60 -0.93
C GLY A 121 3.34 -8.70 -1.80
N PHE A 122 2.37 -8.35 -2.66
CA PHE A 122 1.67 -9.32 -3.54
C PHE A 122 2.44 -9.63 -4.83
N HIS A 123 3.41 -8.80 -5.21
CA HIS A 123 4.23 -9.09 -6.37
C HIS A 123 5.01 -10.41 -6.15
N PRO A 124 5.07 -11.32 -7.14
CA PRO A 124 5.73 -12.63 -7.00
C PRO A 124 7.17 -12.55 -6.48
N GLU A 125 7.93 -11.50 -6.85
CA GLU A 125 9.27 -11.28 -6.35
C GLU A 125 9.27 -11.04 -4.83
N ASN A 126 8.37 -10.19 -4.30
CA ASN A 126 8.29 -9.90 -2.88
C ASN A 126 7.77 -11.11 -2.09
N ALA A 127 6.75 -11.79 -2.60
CA ALA A 127 6.23 -13.03 -2.00
C ALA A 127 7.31 -14.12 -1.97
N GLY A 128 8.06 -14.28 -3.05
CA GLY A 128 9.18 -15.22 -3.14
C GLY A 128 10.31 -14.90 -2.16
N LEU A 129 10.70 -13.64 -2.05
CA LEU A 129 11.71 -13.18 -1.07
C LEU A 129 11.27 -13.45 0.37
N LEU A 130 10.00 -13.19 0.69
CA LEU A 130 9.44 -13.50 2.00
C LEU A 130 9.49 -15.00 2.29
N SER A 131 9.11 -15.84 1.32
CA SER A 131 9.10 -17.29 1.43
C SER A 131 10.48 -17.89 1.75
N ILE A 132 11.55 -17.29 1.25
CA ILE A 132 12.94 -17.75 1.49
C ILE A 132 13.61 -17.02 2.67
N GLY A 133 12.86 -16.28 3.48
CA GLY A 133 13.38 -15.59 4.66
C GLY A 133 14.24 -14.35 4.36
N LYS A 134 14.09 -13.75 3.18
CA LYS A 134 14.78 -12.52 2.75
C LYS A 134 13.79 -11.42 2.35
N PRO A 135 12.84 -11.06 3.21
CA PRO A 135 11.79 -10.12 2.84
C PRO A 135 12.36 -8.73 2.50
N ARG A 136 11.80 -8.10 1.47
CA ARG A 136 12.00 -6.66 1.21
C ARG A 136 11.03 -5.84 2.04
N PHE A 137 9.79 -6.30 2.11
CA PHE A 137 8.71 -5.76 2.94
C PHE A 137 8.09 -6.86 3.79
N VAL A 138 7.60 -6.51 4.97
CA VAL A 138 6.92 -7.42 5.90
C VAL A 138 5.61 -6.79 6.33
#